data_29d4b3c85be9d2f53c883722d31781e8
#
_entry.id   29d4b3c85be9d2f53c883722d31781e8
#
_cell.length_a   1.000
_cell.length_b   1.000
_cell.length_c   1.000
_cell.angle_alpha   90.00
_cell.angle_beta   90.00
_cell.angle_gamma   90.00
#
_symmetry.space_group_name_H-M   'P 1'
#
loop_
_entity.id
_entity.type
_entity.pdbx_description
1 polymer ?
#
loop_
_entity_poly.entity_id
_entity_poly.type
_entity_poly.pdbx_seq_one_letter_code
_entity_poly.pdbx_strand_id
1 'polypeptide(L)'
;MLIHGNGKELPTEIDPKNNICLVVSHQDGSKDWWYGANLVTNDGDIYYAKKAAGETPASNEDFGASACVLQNPSSANTIAKTDAYVQVTNPIVTSGAVRGLTATYPLTNDQDSDNTGASADAISYRFDWATNQIDTSAGNPITGGAIYDVGQTSPVAATKILTHWNFTSPATFHKTSTDTLKLFVNHTFNGV
;
A
#
# COMPACT_ATOMS: atom_id res chain seq x y z
N MET A 1 -12.92 5.17 -3.37
CA MET A 1 -13.00 5.68 -4.75
C MET A 1 -11.59 6.11 -5.11
N LEU A 2 -11.03 5.62 -6.20
CA LEU A 2 -9.71 6.05 -6.65
C LEU A 2 -9.90 7.25 -7.58
N ILE A 3 -9.14 8.30 -7.38
CA ILE A 3 -9.16 9.49 -8.24
C ILE A 3 -7.88 9.44 -9.09
N HIS A 4 -8.03 9.50 -10.40
CA HIS A 4 -6.94 9.59 -11.35
C HIS A 4 -6.68 11.05 -11.69
N GLY A 5 -5.46 11.50 -11.49
CA GLY A 5 -5.01 12.82 -11.88
C GLY A 5 -3.85 12.73 -12.86
N ASN A 6 -3.99 13.24 -14.06
CA ASN A 6 -2.89 13.32 -15.01
C ASN A 6 -2.15 14.66 -14.84
N GLY A 7 -1.14 14.62 -14.01
CA GLY A 7 0.10 15.37 -14.06
C GLY A 7 0.08 16.89 -14.02
N LYS A 8 -1.00 17.58 -13.67
CA LYS A 8 -0.97 19.05 -13.74
C LYS A 8 -1.11 19.79 -12.40
N GLU A 9 -1.69 19.17 -11.40
CA GLU A 9 -1.72 19.75 -10.03
C GLU A 9 -1.90 18.61 -9.05
N LEU A 10 -1.02 18.54 -8.05
CA LEU A 10 -1.27 17.72 -6.86
C LEU A 10 -2.52 18.27 -6.17
N PRO A 11 -3.44 17.43 -5.68
CA PRO A 11 -4.50 17.90 -4.83
C PRO A 11 -3.86 18.66 -3.66
N THR A 12 -4.33 19.86 -3.39
CA THR A 12 -3.82 20.70 -2.30
C THR A 12 -4.18 20.15 -0.92
N GLU A 13 -5.08 19.15 -0.87
CA GLU A 13 -5.44 18.41 0.33
C GLU A 13 -5.69 16.95 -0.04
N ILE A 14 -5.01 16.03 0.63
CA ILE A 14 -5.40 14.63 0.62
C ILE A 14 -6.70 14.54 1.43
N ASP A 15 -7.79 14.11 0.78
CA ASP A 15 -9.00 13.73 1.51
C ASP A 15 -8.58 12.70 2.59
N PRO A 16 -8.82 12.96 3.89
CA PRO A 16 -8.45 12.03 4.96
C PRO A 16 -9.03 10.62 4.81
N LYS A 17 -9.94 10.44 3.86
CA LYS A 17 -10.42 9.11 3.42
C LYS A 17 -9.53 8.44 2.39
N ASN A 18 -8.56 9.16 1.81
CA ASN A 18 -7.63 8.63 0.81
C ASN A 18 -6.30 8.30 1.47
N ASN A 19 -6.24 7.14 2.11
CA ASN A 19 -5.05 6.71 2.84
C ASN A 19 -3.99 6.05 1.94
N ILE A 20 -4.24 5.95 0.64
CA ILE A 20 -3.31 5.39 -0.33
C ILE A 20 -3.03 6.44 -1.40
N CYS A 21 -1.75 6.67 -1.63
CA CYS A 21 -1.24 7.43 -2.77
C CYS A 21 -0.30 6.54 -3.59
N LEU A 22 -0.60 6.39 -4.87
CA LEU A 22 0.23 5.70 -5.85
C LEU A 22 0.76 6.70 -6.85
N VAL A 23 2.05 6.61 -7.18
CA VAL A 23 2.69 7.43 -8.19
C VAL A 23 3.43 6.54 -9.16
N VAL A 24 3.00 6.53 -10.42
CA VAL A 24 3.76 5.93 -11.52
C VAL A 24 4.51 7.05 -12.22
N SER A 25 5.82 6.92 -12.34
CA SER A 25 6.65 7.85 -13.11
C SER A 25 7.11 7.16 -14.38
N HIS A 26 6.82 7.79 -15.50
CA HIS A 26 7.11 7.30 -16.84
C HIS A 26 8.50 7.75 -17.34
N GLN A 27 9.00 7.06 -18.36
CA GLN A 27 10.33 7.33 -18.92
C GLN A 27 10.43 8.75 -19.54
N ASP A 28 9.33 9.33 -20.00
CA ASP A 28 9.27 10.69 -20.54
C ASP A 28 9.22 11.78 -19.47
N GLY A 29 9.27 11.39 -18.18
CA GLY A 29 9.20 12.29 -17.03
C GLY A 29 7.77 12.65 -16.60
N SER A 30 6.75 12.19 -17.31
CA SER A 30 5.37 12.35 -16.86
C SER A 30 5.08 11.46 -15.65
N LYS A 31 4.06 11.85 -14.88
CA LYS A 31 3.63 11.09 -13.70
C LYS A 31 2.12 10.95 -13.69
N ASP A 32 1.66 9.79 -13.28
CA ASP A 32 0.27 9.51 -12.97
C ASP A 32 0.11 9.25 -11.48
N TRP A 33 -0.96 9.78 -10.90
CA TRP A 33 -1.31 9.60 -9.47
C TRP A 33 -2.66 8.93 -9.31
N TRP A 34 -2.76 8.07 -8.31
CA TRP A 34 -4.00 7.46 -7.86
C TRP A 34 -4.10 7.57 -6.36
N TYR A 35 -5.30 7.90 -5.90
CA TYR A 35 -5.63 7.99 -4.49
C TYR A 35 -6.74 7.00 -4.16
N GLY A 36 -6.66 6.39 -3.00
CA GLY A 36 -7.65 5.42 -2.57
C GLY A 36 -7.69 5.25 -1.06
N ALA A 37 -8.66 4.48 -0.62
CA ALA A 37 -8.79 4.10 0.79
C ALA A 37 -8.27 2.69 1.02
N ASN A 38 -7.70 2.46 2.18
CA ASN A 38 -7.36 1.15 2.72
C ASN A 38 -8.21 0.83 3.95
N LEU A 39 -8.17 -0.41 4.36
CA LEU A 39 -8.74 -0.86 5.61
C LEU A 39 -7.64 -1.48 6.46
N VAL A 40 -7.37 -0.89 7.63
CA VAL A 40 -6.53 -1.51 8.65
C VAL A 40 -7.28 -2.72 9.19
N THR A 41 -6.64 -3.87 9.23
CA THR A 41 -7.26 -5.11 9.71
C THR A 41 -7.34 -5.17 11.23
N ASN A 42 -8.02 -6.16 11.79
CA ASN A 42 -8.00 -6.41 13.24
C ASN A 42 -6.58 -6.69 13.76
N ASP A 43 -5.75 -7.40 12.97
CA ASP A 43 -4.34 -7.63 13.32
C ASP A 43 -3.54 -6.33 13.31
N GLY A 44 -3.84 -5.42 12.38
CA GLY A 44 -3.26 -4.08 12.35
C GLY A 44 -3.67 -3.24 13.55
N ASP A 45 -4.94 -3.27 13.94
CA ASP A 45 -5.41 -2.56 15.14
C ASP A 45 -4.71 -3.10 16.41
N ILE A 46 -4.58 -4.43 16.54
CA ILE A 46 -3.86 -5.07 17.65
C ILE A 46 -2.39 -4.64 17.69
N TYR A 47 -1.73 -4.59 16.52
CA TYR A 47 -0.36 -4.10 16.41
C TYR A 47 -0.21 -2.69 16.95
N TYR A 48 -1.06 -1.76 16.50
CA TYR A 48 -1.00 -0.37 16.95
C TYR A 48 -1.31 -0.24 18.45
N ALA A 49 -2.27 -0.97 18.95
CA ALA A 49 -2.59 -0.98 20.37
C ALA A 49 -1.41 -1.46 21.22
N LYS A 50 -0.74 -2.55 20.82
CA LYS A 50 0.46 -3.04 21.51
C LYS A 50 1.60 -2.03 21.49
N LYS A 51 1.89 -1.44 20.32
CA LYS A 51 2.93 -0.41 20.21
C LYS A 51 2.64 0.81 21.08
N ALA A 52 1.39 1.28 21.11
CA ALA A 52 0.96 2.39 21.96
C ALA A 52 1.08 2.07 23.47
N ALA A 53 0.85 0.81 23.84
CA ALA A 53 1.01 0.32 25.22
C ALA A 53 2.48 0.04 25.59
N GLY A 54 3.43 0.18 24.68
CA GLY A 54 4.84 -0.16 24.91
C GLY A 54 5.11 -1.68 24.91
N GLU A 55 4.16 -2.47 24.41
CA GLU A 55 4.33 -3.92 24.29
C GLU A 55 5.10 -4.30 23.02
N THR A 56 5.78 -5.44 23.06
CA THR A 56 6.46 -6.00 21.88
C THR A 56 5.48 -6.93 21.17
N PRO A 57 5.12 -6.65 19.89
CA PRO A 57 4.34 -7.58 19.10
C PRO A 57 5.06 -8.91 18.89
N ALA A 58 4.31 -9.98 18.66
CA ALA A 58 4.90 -11.26 18.28
C ALA A 58 5.61 -11.14 16.90
N SER A 59 6.53 -12.06 16.61
CA SER A 59 7.35 -12.02 15.40
C SER A 59 6.55 -12.07 14.08
N ASN A 60 5.33 -12.53 14.11
CA ASN A 60 4.41 -12.55 12.96
C ASN A 60 3.36 -11.43 12.99
N GLU A 61 3.54 -10.45 13.87
CA GLU A 61 2.65 -9.32 14.12
C GLU A 61 3.41 -7.98 14.15
N ASP A 62 4.71 -7.99 13.90
CA ASP A 62 5.53 -6.76 13.94
C ASP A 62 5.62 -6.12 12.55
N PHE A 63 4.63 -5.31 12.23
CA PHE A 63 4.58 -4.58 10.96
C PHE A 63 5.51 -3.36 10.91
N GLY A 64 6.37 -3.15 11.91
CA GLY A 64 7.47 -2.18 11.85
C GLY A 64 8.51 -2.53 10.78
N ALA A 65 8.61 -3.83 10.44
CA ALA A 65 9.39 -4.32 9.31
C ALA A 65 8.43 -4.98 8.31
N SER A 66 7.87 -4.20 7.42
CA SER A 66 6.78 -4.61 6.53
C SER A 66 7.23 -4.93 5.11
N ALA A 67 6.47 -5.80 4.47
CA ALA A 67 6.50 -6.03 3.04
C ALA A 67 5.14 -5.73 2.42
N CYS A 68 5.16 -5.24 1.20
CA CYS A 68 3.97 -4.99 0.41
C CYS A 68 3.89 -5.97 -0.76
N VAL A 69 2.70 -6.53 -0.96
CA VAL A 69 2.33 -7.28 -2.15
C VAL A 69 1.21 -6.55 -2.86
N LEU A 70 1.33 -6.43 -4.18
CA LEU A 70 0.26 -5.95 -5.04
C LEU A 70 -0.51 -7.14 -5.61
N GLN A 71 -1.74 -6.91 -6.05
CA GLN A 71 -2.59 -7.96 -6.61
C GLN A 71 -3.15 -7.57 -7.98
N ASN A 72 -3.33 -8.59 -8.82
CA ASN A 72 -4.02 -8.50 -10.11
C ASN A 72 -5.54 -8.62 -9.92
N PRO A 73 -6.35 -8.36 -10.98
CA PRO A 73 -7.78 -8.51 -10.88
C PRO A 73 -8.17 -9.90 -10.40
N SER A 74 -9.00 -9.92 -9.39
CA SER A 74 -9.80 -11.07 -9.01
C SER A 74 -11.26 -10.66 -8.96
N SER A 75 -12.15 -11.62 -8.87
CA SER A 75 -13.54 -11.34 -8.52
C SER A 75 -13.53 -10.47 -7.27
N ALA A 76 -14.27 -9.38 -7.30
CA ALA A 76 -14.29 -8.35 -6.26
C ALA A 76 -14.44 -8.97 -4.86
N ASN A 77 -13.35 -9.03 -4.11
CA ASN A 77 -13.41 -9.37 -2.70
C ASN A 77 -13.85 -8.12 -1.94
N THR A 78 -14.86 -8.28 -1.12
CA THR A 78 -15.19 -7.26 -0.13
C THR A 78 -14.08 -7.26 0.92
N ILE A 79 -13.40 -6.13 1.07
CA ILE A 79 -12.37 -5.98 2.10
C ILE A 79 -13.04 -5.96 3.47
N ALA A 80 -12.50 -6.74 4.41
CA ALA A 80 -13.01 -6.85 5.76
C ALA A 80 -11.90 -6.72 6.81
N LYS A 81 -12.27 -6.30 8.02
CA LYS A 81 -11.36 -6.20 9.16
C LYS A 81 -10.70 -7.54 9.53
N THR A 82 -11.34 -8.65 9.19
CA THR A 82 -10.87 -10.02 9.45
C THR A 82 -9.98 -10.60 8.35
N ASP A 83 -9.63 -9.78 7.34
CA ASP A 83 -8.80 -10.27 6.24
C ASP A 83 -7.42 -10.72 6.72
N ALA A 84 -6.97 -11.82 6.14
CA ALA A 84 -5.62 -12.34 6.22
C ALA A 84 -5.06 -12.47 4.79
N TYR A 85 -3.85 -12.98 4.63
CA TYR A 85 -3.20 -13.05 3.31
C TYR A 85 -3.99 -13.86 2.28
N VAL A 86 -4.79 -14.85 2.72
CA VAL A 86 -5.65 -15.63 1.82
C VAL A 86 -6.66 -14.78 1.04
N GLN A 87 -7.05 -13.62 1.56
CA GLN A 87 -7.94 -12.67 0.88
C GLN A 87 -7.20 -11.81 -0.16
N VAL A 88 -5.87 -11.81 -0.17
CA VAL A 88 -5.06 -11.19 -1.23
C VAL A 88 -5.07 -12.14 -2.42
N THR A 89 -6.02 -11.96 -3.31
CA THR A 89 -6.22 -12.85 -4.45
C THR A 89 -5.32 -12.46 -5.61
N ASN A 90 -4.80 -13.47 -6.33
CA ASN A 90 -3.86 -13.28 -7.43
C ASN A 90 -2.69 -12.34 -7.08
N PRO A 91 -1.95 -12.57 -5.98
CA PRO A 91 -0.83 -11.72 -5.60
C PRO A 91 0.25 -11.74 -6.69
N ILE A 92 0.83 -10.58 -6.96
CA ILE A 92 1.95 -10.45 -7.90
C ILE A 92 3.23 -10.82 -7.14
N VAL A 93 3.71 -12.03 -7.35
CA VAL A 93 4.88 -12.60 -6.63
C VAL A 93 6.09 -12.86 -7.53
N THR A 94 6.10 -12.28 -8.73
CA THR A 94 7.26 -12.36 -9.62
C THR A 94 8.49 -11.71 -8.96
N SER A 95 9.68 -12.04 -9.46
CA SER A 95 10.93 -11.50 -8.87
C SER A 95 10.91 -9.97 -8.77
N GLY A 96 11.16 -9.46 -7.58
CA GLY A 96 11.14 -8.03 -7.28
C GLY A 96 9.75 -7.39 -7.14
N ALA A 97 8.67 -8.17 -7.27
CA ALA A 97 7.31 -7.63 -7.16
C ALA A 97 6.89 -7.39 -5.70
N VAL A 98 7.31 -8.25 -4.79
CA VAL A 98 7.12 -8.02 -3.36
C VAL A 98 8.22 -7.09 -2.88
N ARG A 99 7.85 -6.01 -2.19
CA ARG A 99 8.79 -4.99 -1.74
C ARG A 99 8.81 -4.86 -0.23
N GLY A 100 10.01 -4.88 0.33
CA GLY A 100 10.22 -4.43 1.69
C GLY A 100 10.01 -2.91 1.81
N LEU A 101 9.80 -2.48 3.03
CA LEU A 101 9.65 -1.08 3.39
C LEU A 101 10.85 -0.25 2.92
N THR A 102 10.60 0.90 2.34
CA THR A 102 11.66 1.83 1.94
C THR A 102 12.40 2.34 3.18
N ALA A 103 13.73 2.50 3.06
CA ALA A 103 14.56 2.98 4.17
C ALA A 103 13.98 4.27 4.77
N THR A 104 14.10 4.42 6.09
CA THR A 104 13.53 5.49 6.92
C THR A 104 12.05 5.39 7.24
N TYR A 105 11.29 4.57 6.54
CA TYR A 105 9.88 4.32 6.86
C TYR A 105 9.71 3.18 7.89
N PRO A 106 8.61 3.13 8.66
CA PRO A 106 7.50 4.07 8.62
C PRO A 106 7.83 5.44 9.25
N LEU A 107 7.16 6.49 8.79
CA LEU A 107 7.23 7.85 9.34
C LEU A 107 5.91 8.22 10.01
N THR A 108 5.96 9.20 10.92
CA THR A 108 4.77 9.69 11.65
C THR A 108 4.09 10.88 10.98
N ASN A 109 4.22 11.00 9.68
CA ASN A 109 3.61 12.08 8.90
C ASN A 109 2.85 11.47 7.73
N ASP A 110 1.77 12.12 7.31
CA ASP A 110 1.13 11.84 6.03
C ASP A 110 2.13 12.06 4.89
N GLN A 111 2.14 11.14 3.95
CA GLN A 111 3.01 11.23 2.80
C GLN A 111 2.20 11.04 1.52
N ASP A 112 2.42 11.90 0.56
CA ASP A 112 2.00 11.66 -0.81
C ASP A 112 3.13 12.05 -1.77
N SER A 113 3.35 11.26 -2.79
CA SER A 113 4.34 11.56 -3.82
C SER A 113 5.68 12.05 -3.22
N ASP A 114 5.99 13.32 -3.43
CA ASP A 114 7.21 13.97 -2.94
C ASP A 114 6.93 14.97 -1.81
N ASN A 115 5.67 15.07 -1.36
CA ASN A 115 5.25 15.96 -0.29
C ASN A 115 5.20 15.22 1.04
N THR A 116 5.66 15.88 2.07
CA THR A 116 5.44 15.47 3.45
C THR A 116 4.19 16.17 3.95
N GLY A 117 3.19 15.41 4.35
CA GLY A 117 2.00 15.96 4.97
C GLY A 117 2.32 16.72 6.25
N ALA A 118 1.47 17.66 6.59
CA ALA A 118 1.63 18.49 7.79
C ALA A 118 1.15 17.79 9.08
N SER A 119 0.44 16.67 8.94
CA SER A 119 -0.19 15.98 10.06
C SER A 119 0.76 14.98 10.70
N ALA A 120 0.98 15.09 12.01
CA ALA A 120 1.76 14.14 12.80
C ALA A 120 0.88 13.04 13.44
N ASP A 121 -0.39 12.94 13.03
CA ASP A 121 -1.37 11.99 13.52
C ASP A 121 -1.55 10.76 12.60
N ALA A 122 -0.61 10.57 11.69
CA ALA A 122 -0.59 9.43 10.78
C ALA A 122 0.71 8.64 10.88
N ILE A 123 0.65 7.37 10.48
CA ILE A 123 1.82 6.55 10.20
C ILE A 123 1.83 6.23 8.72
N SER A 124 2.91 6.64 8.04
CA SER A 124 3.10 6.41 6.61
C SER A 124 4.06 5.27 6.36
N TYR A 125 3.66 4.37 5.48
CA TYR A 125 4.49 3.31 4.92
C TYR A 125 4.78 3.63 3.46
N ARG A 126 6.00 3.38 3.01
CA ARG A 126 6.38 3.59 1.60
C ARG A 126 7.07 2.38 1.02
N PHE A 127 6.68 2.05 -0.21
CA PHE A 127 7.26 0.96 -1.00
C PHE A 127 7.59 1.46 -2.40
N ASP A 128 8.79 1.13 -2.87
CA ASP A 128 9.30 1.59 -4.15
C ASP A 128 9.59 0.41 -5.08
N TRP A 129 9.10 0.47 -6.31
CA TRP A 129 9.42 -0.44 -7.40
C TRP A 129 10.20 0.31 -8.47
N ALA A 130 11.41 -0.16 -8.75
CA ALA A 130 12.23 0.35 -9.84
C ALA A 130 11.73 -0.13 -11.20
N THR A 131 12.36 0.34 -12.26
CA THR A 131 12.22 -0.25 -13.61
C THR A 131 12.50 -1.75 -13.57
N ASN A 132 11.87 -2.51 -14.47
CA ASN A 132 11.94 -3.99 -14.54
C ASN A 132 11.41 -4.75 -13.31
N GLN A 133 10.85 -4.07 -12.33
CA GLN A 133 10.14 -4.69 -11.21
C GLN A 133 8.65 -4.51 -11.43
N ILE A 134 7.94 -5.57 -11.66
CA ILE A 134 6.55 -5.59 -12.14
C ILE A 134 6.43 -5.01 -13.55
N ASP A 135 5.83 -5.76 -14.43
CA ASP A 135 5.36 -5.33 -15.74
C ASP A 135 3.95 -5.88 -15.95
N THR A 136 2.98 -4.99 -15.99
CA THR A 136 1.57 -5.32 -16.20
C THR A 136 1.04 -4.81 -17.54
N SER A 137 1.94 -4.34 -18.43
CA SER A 137 1.56 -3.78 -19.73
C SER A 137 0.86 -4.77 -20.65
N ALA A 138 1.22 -6.05 -20.57
CA ALA A 138 0.70 -7.11 -21.42
C ALA A 138 -0.49 -7.89 -20.82
N GLY A 139 -1.05 -7.47 -19.68
CA GLY A 139 -2.01 -8.30 -19.01
C GLY A 139 -2.81 -7.65 -17.91
N ASN A 140 -2.89 -8.32 -16.81
CA ASN A 140 -3.75 -7.97 -15.70
C ASN A 140 -3.26 -6.71 -14.97
N PRO A 141 -4.07 -5.65 -14.89
CA PRO A 141 -3.71 -4.43 -14.16
C PRO A 141 -3.54 -4.70 -12.68
N ILE A 142 -2.90 -3.76 -11.99
CA ILE A 142 -2.84 -3.78 -10.53
C ILE A 142 -4.19 -3.26 -9.99
N THR A 143 -4.80 -4.01 -9.09
CA THR A 143 -6.15 -3.73 -8.58
C THR A 143 -6.22 -3.58 -7.08
N GLY A 144 -5.12 -3.82 -6.38
CA GLY A 144 -5.09 -3.71 -4.93
C GLY A 144 -3.79 -4.20 -4.34
N GLY A 145 -3.78 -4.46 -3.04
CA GLY A 145 -2.63 -5.00 -2.35
C GLY A 145 -2.81 -5.06 -0.84
N ALA A 146 -1.76 -5.55 -0.17
CA ALA A 146 -1.72 -5.66 1.27
C ALA A 146 -0.31 -5.45 1.82
N ILE A 147 -0.24 -5.05 3.09
CA ILE A 147 1.00 -4.99 3.87
C ILE A 147 1.00 -6.14 4.87
N TYR A 148 2.12 -6.85 4.97
CA TYR A 148 2.34 -7.92 5.94
C TYR A 148 3.76 -7.83 6.55
N ASP A 149 4.03 -8.61 7.60
CA ASP A 149 5.35 -8.65 8.23
C ASP A 149 6.39 -9.26 7.27
N VAL A 150 7.48 -8.54 7.02
CA VAL A 150 8.57 -8.95 6.12
C VAL A 150 9.26 -10.25 6.58
N GLY A 151 9.17 -10.60 7.84
CA GLY A 151 9.67 -11.88 8.37
C GLY A 151 8.97 -13.10 7.76
N GLN A 152 7.81 -12.89 7.12
CA GLN A 152 7.08 -13.91 6.38
C GLN A 152 7.57 -13.96 4.93
N THR A 153 8.74 -14.54 4.69
CA THR A 153 9.37 -14.63 3.35
C THR A 153 8.54 -15.42 2.34
N SER A 154 7.64 -16.25 2.82
CA SER A 154 6.68 -17.01 2.01
C SER A 154 5.33 -16.97 2.73
N PRO A 155 4.55 -15.89 2.57
CA PRO A 155 3.29 -15.77 3.27
C PRO A 155 2.34 -16.90 2.88
N VAL A 156 1.71 -17.47 3.89
CA VAL A 156 0.69 -18.52 3.76
C VAL A 156 -0.70 -17.94 4.01
N ALA A 157 -1.73 -18.71 3.73
CA ALA A 157 -3.13 -18.27 3.85
C ALA A 157 -3.47 -17.60 5.20
N ALA A 158 -2.88 -18.07 6.30
CA ALA A 158 -3.10 -17.53 7.64
C ALA A 158 -2.13 -16.41 8.03
N THR A 159 -1.25 -15.95 7.12
CA THR A 159 -0.35 -14.83 7.42
C THR A 159 -1.17 -13.57 7.70
N LYS A 160 -0.85 -12.92 8.81
CA LYS A 160 -1.51 -11.68 9.23
C LYS A 160 -1.13 -10.53 8.32
N ILE A 161 -2.07 -9.64 8.08
CA ILE A 161 -1.86 -8.44 7.27
C ILE A 161 -2.21 -7.20 8.08
N LEU A 162 -1.40 -6.16 7.94
CA LEU A 162 -1.62 -4.87 8.58
C LEU A 162 -2.83 -4.15 7.98
N THR A 163 -2.89 -4.16 6.67
CA THR A 163 -3.90 -3.45 5.91
C THR A 163 -4.12 -4.11 4.55
N HIS A 164 -5.33 -3.97 4.04
CA HIS A 164 -5.77 -4.48 2.75
C HIS A 164 -6.51 -3.39 1.98
N TRP A 165 -6.34 -3.36 0.68
CA TRP A 165 -7.08 -2.46 -0.21
C TRP A 165 -7.36 -3.09 -1.55
N ASN A 166 -8.50 -2.70 -2.14
CA ASN A 166 -8.86 -2.98 -3.53
C ASN A 166 -9.19 -1.66 -4.22
N PHE A 167 -8.75 -1.53 -5.44
CA PHE A 167 -9.19 -0.46 -6.31
C PHE A 167 -10.44 -0.94 -7.05
N THR A 168 -11.56 -0.27 -6.84
CA THR A 168 -12.81 -0.56 -7.57
C THR A 168 -12.77 0.07 -8.94
N SER A 169 -13.30 -0.64 -9.97
CA SER A 169 -13.42 -0.14 -11.35
C SER A 169 -13.95 1.31 -11.39
N PRO A 170 -13.37 2.20 -12.21
CA PRO A 170 -12.45 1.96 -13.35
C PRO A 170 -10.95 2.06 -12.99
N ALA A 171 -10.63 2.00 -11.75
CA ALA A 171 -9.34 2.36 -11.20
C ALA A 171 -8.35 1.19 -11.23
N THR A 172 -8.09 0.69 -12.39
CA THR A 172 -6.96 -0.21 -12.62
C THR A 172 -5.81 0.61 -13.20
N PHE A 173 -4.60 0.32 -12.77
CA PHE A 173 -3.43 0.95 -13.36
C PHE A 173 -2.42 -0.10 -13.83
N HIS A 174 -1.62 0.31 -14.79
CA HIS A 174 -0.54 -0.50 -15.32
C HIS A 174 0.79 0.16 -14.99
N LYS A 175 1.78 -0.66 -14.68
CA LYS A 175 3.17 -0.28 -14.62
C LYS A 175 3.91 -1.03 -15.70
N THR A 176 4.57 -0.33 -16.59
CA THR A 176 5.42 -0.95 -17.61
C THR A 176 6.82 -1.26 -17.05
N SER A 177 7.62 -2.02 -17.78
CA SER A 177 8.99 -2.33 -17.39
C SER A 177 9.90 -1.10 -17.29
N THR A 178 9.56 -0.01 -17.98
CA THR A 178 10.32 1.25 -18.00
C THR A 178 9.91 2.25 -16.93
N ASP A 179 8.76 2.04 -16.31
CA ASP A 179 8.22 2.92 -15.28
C ASP A 179 8.81 2.61 -13.90
N THR A 180 8.72 3.58 -13.00
CA THR A 180 8.88 3.36 -11.56
C THR A 180 7.54 3.57 -10.86
N LEU A 181 7.36 2.92 -9.70
CA LEU A 181 6.16 3.04 -8.89
C LEU A 181 6.55 3.36 -7.46
N LYS A 182 5.90 4.36 -6.88
CA LYS A 182 5.92 4.64 -5.45
C LYS A 182 4.52 4.43 -4.88
N LEU A 183 4.43 3.74 -3.78
CA LEU A 183 3.20 3.54 -3.02
C LEU A 183 3.37 4.09 -1.63
N PHE A 184 2.51 5.01 -1.24
CA PHE A 184 2.36 5.49 0.13
C PHE A 184 1.06 4.96 0.72
N VAL A 185 1.15 4.40 1.90
CA VAL A 185 0.00 3.92 2.66
C VAL A 185 0.00 4.62 4.01
N ASN A 186 -1.00 5.45 4.24
CA ASN A 186 -1.14 6.26 5.43
C ASN A 186 -2.24 5.68 6.32
N HIS A 187 -1.95 5.55 7.60
CA HIS A 187 -2.94 5.19 8.61
C HIS A 187 -3.11 6.40 9.53
N THR A 188 -4.21 7.14 9.34
CA THR A 188 -4.51 8.36 10.09
C THR A 188 -5.26 8.02 11.37
N PHE A 189 -4.81 8.56 12.48
CA PHE A 189 -5.41 8.40 13.81
C PHE A 189 -6.21 9.66 14.16
N ASN A 190 -7.31 9.86 13.49
CA ASN A 190 -8.22 10.94 13.84
C ASN A 190 -8.92 10.57 15.15
N GLY A 191 -8.58 11.27 16.22
CA GLY A 191 -9.32 11.17 17.45
C GLY A 191 -10.79 11.54 17.22
N VAL A 192 -11.72 10.65 17.57
CA VAL A 192 -13.16 10.90 17.61
C VAL A 192 -13.50 11.62 18.89
#